data_7e22e7f82dcc614911ddf482f6f398ee
#
_entry.id   7e22e7f82dcc614911ddf482f6f398ee
#
_cell.length_a   1.000
_cell.length_b   1.000
_cell.length_c   1.000
_cell.angle_alpha   90.00
_cell.angle_beta   90.00
_cell.angle_gamma   90.00
#
_symmetry.space_group_name_H-M   'P 1'
#
loop_
_entity.id
_entity.type
_entity.pdbx_description
1 polymer ?
#
loop_
_entity_poly.entity_id
_entity_poly.type
_entity_poly.pdbx_seq_one_letter_code
_entity_poly.pdbx_strand_id
1 'polypeptide(L)'
;NFMKKPIIYVSSCVVLDFDFKILLAKRPKNKIFPGFWEFPGGKLQKNETPELAIKRELLEELNIIASEECLSPLTFTSFEYENFFLVMFVFICRKWKGKIYNKVSDKIIWIEKKDLRKYTMPPANRNLISFIEDFV
;
A
#
# COMPACT_ATOMS: atom_id res chain seq x y z
N ASN A 1 3.18 -31.98 -14.85
CA ASN A 1 2.01 -31.20 -14.50
C ASN A 1 2.39 -29.81 -14.04
N PHE A 2 1.99 -28.84 -14.81
CA PHE A 2 2.32 -27.46 -14.52
C PHE A 2 1.19 -26.79 -13.76
N MET A 3 1.30 -26.86 -12.44
CA MET A 3 0.47 -26.01 -11.59
C MET A 3 0.99 -24.60 -11.68
N LYS A 4 0.36 -23.79 -12.50
CA LYS A 4 0.72 -22.38 -12.56
C LYS A 4 0.28 -21.71 -11.28
N LYS A 5 1.20 -20.95 -10.66
CA LYS A 5 0.84 -20.11 -9.53
C LYS A 5 -0.14 -19.03 -9.97
N PRO A 6 -1.14 -18.72 -9.18
CA PRO A 6 -2.03 -17.60 -9.48
C PRO A 6 -1.30 -16.26 -9.36
N ILE A 7 -1.78 -15.29 -10.12
CA ILE A 7 -1.37 -13.89 -9.96
C ILE A 7 -2.39 -13.21 -9.07
N ILE A 8 -1.93 -12.58 -8.01
CA ILE A 8 -2.76 -11.78 -7.12
C ILE A 8 -2.45 -10.31 -7.36
N TYR A 9 -3.48 -9.55 -7.70
CA TYR A 9 -3.36 -8.11 -7.94
C TYR A 9 -3.77 -7.33 -6.71
N VAL A 10 -2.93 -6.40 -6.30
CA VAL A 10 -3.21 -5.49 -5.18
C VAL A 10 -2.94 -4.06 -5.60
N SER A 11 -3.61 -3.12 -4.97
CA SER A 11 -3.30 -1.70 -5.08
C SER A 11 -2.86 -1.18 -3.74
N SER A 12 -1.84 -0.35 -3.72
CA SER A 12 -1.38 0.32 -2.51
C SER A 12 -1.12 1.80 -2.78
N CYS A 13 -0.93 2.57 -1.72
CA CYS A 13 -0.79 4.01 -1.83
C CYS A 13 0.29 4.54 -0.91
N VAL A 14 1.13 5.40 -1.45
CA VAL A 14 2.02 6.26 -0.67
C VAL A 14 1.22 7.50 -0.30
N VAL A 15 0.74 7.56 0.94
CA VAL A 15 -0.03 8.69 1.45
C VAL A 15 0.93 9.68 2.11
N LEU A 16 0.95 10.91 1.62
CA LEU A 16 1.84 11.97 2.11
C LEU A 16 1.04 13.06 2.78
N ASP A 17 1.50 13.52 3.95
CA ASP A 17 0.95 14.70 4.60
C ASP A 17 1.61 15.99 4.07
N PHE A 18 1.26 17.13 4.66
CA PHE A 18 1.81 18.43 4.27
C PHE A 18 3.33 18.55 4.50
N ASP A 19 3.86 17.79 5.43
CA ASP A 19 5.29 17.75 5.74
C ASP A 19 6.02 16.67 4.96
N PHE A 20 5.36 16.06 3.97
CA PHE A 20 5.86 14.95 3.16
C PHE A 20 6.19 13.69 3.97
N LYS A 21 5.56 13.54 5.13
CA LYS A 21 5.66 12.28 5.88
C LYS A 21 4.79 11.23 5.23
N ILE A 22 5.25 9.99 5.32
CA ILE A 22 4.62 8.82 4.68
C ILE A 22 3.86 8.03 5.74
N LEU A 23 2.63 7.66 5.40
CA LEU A 23 1.80 6.82 6.26
C LEU A 23 2.17 5.35 6.08
N LEU A 24 2.47 4.68 7.18
CA LEU A 24 2.64 3.23 7.21
C LEU A 24 1.63 2.61 8.18
N ALA A 25 1.19 1.40 7.84
CA ALA A 25 0.28 0.62 8.67
C ALA A 25 0.96 -0.66 9.10
N LYS A 26 0.75 -1.06 10.34
CA LYS A 26 1.31 -2.31 10.88
C LYS A 26 0.35 -3.46 10.61
N ARG A 27 0.85 -4.53 10.01
CA ARG A 27 0.05 -5.70 9.69
C ARG A 27 -0.42 -6.39 10.97
N PRO A 28 -1.71 -6.74 11.06
CA PRO A 28 -2.23 -7.42 12.23
C PRO A 28 -1.70 -8.85 12.36
N LYS A 29 -1.80 -9.39 13.56
CA LYS A 29 -1.24 -10.70 13.91
C LYS A 29 -1.85 -11.87 13.14
N ASN A 30 -3.07 -11.71 12.63
CA ASN A 30 -3.80 -12.77 11.93
C ASN A 30 -3.52 -12.80 10.41
N LYS A 31 -2.61 -11.98 9.92
CA LYS A 31 -2.22 -11.96 8.51
C LYS A 31 -0.79 -12.44 8.34
N ILE A 32 -0.40 -12.83 7.11
CA ILE A 32 0.99 -13.15 6.81
C ILE A 32 1.87 -11.92 7.06
N PHE A 33 3.12 -12.15 7.41
CA PHE A 33 4.05 -11.10 7.84
C PHE A 33 3.50 -10.28 9.01
N PRO A 34 3.06 -10.93 10.12
CA PRO A 34 2.49 -10.20 11.23
C PRO A 34 3.49 -9.22 11.82
N GLY A 35 3.02 -8.01 12.14
CA GLY A 35 3.86 -6.98 12.73
C GLY A 35 4.78 -6.25 11.76
N PHE A 36 4.83 -6.66 10.49
CA PHE A 36 5.55 -5.92 9.45
C PHE A 36 4.77 -4.65 9.09
N TRP A 37 5.48 -3.66 8.57
CA TRP A 37 4.90 -2.40 8.14
C TRP A 37 4.65 -2.40 6.65
N GLU A 38 3.59 -1.74 6.21
CA GLU A 38 3.22 -1.70 4.80
C GLU A 38 2.57 -0.37 4.45
N PHE A 39 2.56 -0.08 3.16
CA PHE A 39 1.73 0.99 2.63
C PHE A 39 0.27 0.53 2.62
N PRO A 40 -0.68 1.42 2.94
CA PRO A 40 -2.09 1.03 2.93
C PRO A 40 -2.54 0.56 1.56
N GLY A 41 -3.44 -0.40 1.54
CA GLY A 41 -3.98 -0.98 0.31
C GLY A 41 -4.51 -2.39 0.51
N GLY A 42 -4.84 -3.04 -0.59
CA GLY A 42 -5.38 -4.39 -0.54
C GLY A 42 -5.64 -4.96 -1.93
N LYS A 43 -6.24 -6.14 -1.94
CA LYS A 43 -6.51 -6.91 -3.16
C LYS A 43 -7.59 -6.25 -4.01
N LEU A 44 -7.43 -6.32 -5.34
CA LEU A 44 -8.50 -5.98 -6.26
C LEU A 44 -9.64 -6.98 -6.11
N GLN A 45 -10.86 -6.46 -6.08
CA GLN A 45 -12.07 -7.27 -6.18
C GLN A 45 -12.37 -7.57 -7.64
N LYS A 46 -13.26 -8.54 -7.87
CA LYS A 46 -13.67 -8.90 -9.23
C LYS A 46 -14.22 -7.67 -9.95
N ASN A 47 -13.76 -7.46 -11.20
CA ASN A 47 -14.17 -6.34 -12.06
C ASN A 47 -13.80 -4.96 -11.52
N GLU A 48 -12.84 -4.89 -10.59
CA GLU A 48 -12.37 -3.65 -10.03
C GLU A 48 -11.07 -3.21 -10.72
N THR A 49 -10.99 -1.92 -11.08
CA THR A 49 -9.74 -1.37 -11.58
C THR A 49 -8.78 -1.09 -10.41
N PRO A 50 -7.46 -0.99 -10.67
CA PRO A 50 -6.52 -0.61 -9.62
C PRO A 50 -6.88 0.70 -8.92
N GLU A 51 -7.36 1.69 -9.67
CA GLU A 51 -7.78 3.01 -9.14
C GLU A 51 -8.97 2.88 -8.19
N LEU A 52 -9.98 2.12 -8.58
CA LEU A 52 -11.15 1.88 -7.73
C LEU A 52 -10.77 1.09 -6.47
N ALA A 53 -9.88 0.11 -6.62
CA ALA A 53 -9.42 -0.70 -5.50
C ALA A 53 -8.74 0.15 -4.43
N ILE A 54 -7.81 1.02 -4.82
CA ILE A 54 -7.10 1.83 -3.83
C ILE A 54 -8.02 2.87 -3.20
N LYS A 55 -8.93 3.45 -3.97
CA LYS A 55 -9.92 4.37 -3.45
C LYS A 55 -10.78 3.71 -2.37
N ARG A 56 -11.25 2.50 -2.64
CA ARG A 56 -12.05 1.70 -1.70
C ARG A 56 -11.26 1.33 -0.46
N GLU A 57 -10.04 0.84 -0.65
CA GLU A 57 -9.18 0.40 0.46
C GLU A 57 -8.83 1.57 1.40
N LEU A 58 -8.51 2.74 0.85
CA LEU A 58 -8.22 3.91 1.67
C LEU A 58 -9.42 4.34 2.51
N LEU A 59 -10.62 4.25 1.94
CA LEU A 59 -11.84 4.54 2.68
C LEU A 59 -12.10 3.50 3.77
N GLU A 60 -12.00 2.21 3.43
CA GLU A 60 -12.27 1.12 4.36
C GLU A 60 -11.26 1.08 5.52
N GLU A 61 -9.98 1.28 5.22
CA GLU A 61 -8.93 1.13 6.23
C GLU A 61 -8.69 2.40 7.05
N LEU A 62 -8.79 3.57 6.42
CA LEU A 62 -8.29 4.83 6.99
C LEU A 62 -9.28 5.98 6.96
N ASN A 63 -10.49 5.76 6.47
CA ASN A 63 -11.49 6.82 6.30
C ASN A 63 -11.01 7.96 5.38
N ILE A 64 -10.08 7.68 4.50
CA ILE A 64 -9.60 8.64 3.51
C ILE A 64 -10.55 8.62 2.31
N ILE A 65 -11.07 9.79 1.97
CA ILE A 65 -11.88 9.99 0.76
C ILE A 65 -10.99 10.68 -0.26
N ALA A 66 -10.43 9.89 -1.16
CA ALA A 66 -9.57 10.37 -2.24
C ALA A 66 -10.35 10.38 -3.54
N SER A 67 -10.36 11.53 -4.22
CA SER A 67 -10.89 11.58 -5.58
C SER A 67 -9.84 11.00 -6.54
N GLU A 68 -10.27 10.58 -7.72
CA GLU A 68 -9.35 10.08 -8.74
C GLU A 68 -8.27 11.12 -9.11
N GLU A 69 -8.61 12.40 -9.04
CA GLU A 69 -7.68 13.50 -9.29
C GLU A 69 -6.55 13.57 -8.27
N CYS A 70 -6.79 13.05 -7.07
CA CYS A 70 -5.81 13.07 -5.99
C CYS A 70 -4.99 11.79 -5.90
N LEU A 71 -5.34 10.79 -6.69
CA LEU A 71 -4.63 9.51 -6.77
C LEU A 71 -3.85 9.45 -8.07
N SER A 72 -2.55 9.71 -8.00
CA SER A 72 -1.69 9.63 -9.18
C SER A 72 -1.03 8.27 -9.25
N PRO A 73 -1.01 7.60 -10.41
CA PRO A 73 -0.21 6.40 -10.58
C PRO A 73 1.27 6.72 -10.35
N LEU A 74 1.94 5.91 -9.54
CA LEU A 74 3.33 6.11 -9.22
C LEU A 74 4.22 5.07 -9.90
N THR A 75 3.97 3.81 -9.64
CA THR A 75 4.75 2.70 -10.18
C THR A 75 4.00 1.39 -9.96
N PHE A 76 4.64 0.32 -10.34
CA PHE A 76 4.20 -1.02 -9.93
C PHE A 76 5.41 -1.81 -9.44
N THR A 77 5.16 -2.88 -8.73
CA THR A 77 6.17 -3.84 -8.31
C THR A 77 5.56 -5.22 -8.34
N SER A 78 6.41 -6.23 -8.39
CA SER A 78 5.96 -7.61 -8.31
C SER A 78 6.92 -8.41 -7.46
N PHE A 79 6.41 -9.51 -6.92
CA PHE A 79 7.23 -10.43 -6.15
C PHE A 79 6.66 -11.83 -6.28
N GLU A 80 7.56 -12.81 -6.46
CA GLU A 80 7.17 -14.21 -6.49
C GLU A 80 7.25 -14.79 -5.08
N TYR A 81 6.09 -15.14 -4.53
CA TYR A 81 6.01 -15.91 -3.30
C TYR A 81 5.93 -17.41 -3.64
N GLU A 82 6.03 -18.26 -2.65
CA GLU A 82 6.02 -19.71 -2.88
C GLU A 82 4.76 -20.17 -3.62
N ASN A 83 3.59 -19.64 -3.25
CA ASN A 83 2.30 -20.11 -3.74
C ASN A 83 1.61 -19.17 -4.72
N PHE A 84 2.15 -17.98 -4.97
CA PHE A 84 1.53 -17.01 -5.86
C PHE A 84 2.53 -15.93 -6.29
N PHE A 85 2.18 -15.26 -7.40
CA PHE A 85 2.85 -14.03 -7.81
C PHE A 85 2.02 -12.85 -7.34
N LEU A 86 2.66 -11.86 -6.74
CA LEU A 86 2.01 -10.61 -6.38
C LEU A 86 2.36 -9.54 -7.41
N VAL A 87 1.35 -8.84 -7.91
CA VAL A 87 1.53 -7.61 -8.69
C VAL A 87 0.86 -6.49 -7.92
N MET A 88 1.63 -5.48 -7.58
CA MET A 88 1.15 -4.35 -6.78
C MET A 88 1.20 -3.08 -7.61
N PHE A 89 0.03 -2.46 -7.80
CA PHE A 89 -0.08 -1.14 -8.40
C PHE A 89 0.04 -0.10 -7.30
N VAL A 90 0.95 0.86 -7.46
CA VAL A 90 1.26 1.81 -6.40
C VAL A 90 0.87 3.22 -6.84
N PHE A 91 0.07 3.85 -6.01
CA PHE A 91 -0.41 5.22 -6.21
C PHE A 91 0.21 6.13 -5.16
N ILE A 92 0.12 7.43 -5.43
CA ILE A 92 0.51 8.45 -4.46
C ILE A 92 -0.68 9.37 -4.22
N CYS A 93 -0.90 9.75 -2.96
CA CYS A 93 -2.00 10.63 -2.57
C CYS A 93 -1.48 11.69 -1.62
N ARG A 94 -1.60 12.98 -2.03
CA ARG A 94 -1.18 14.12 -1.23
C ARG A 94 -2.36 14.92 -0.68
N LYS A 95 -3.56 14.67 -1.20
CA LYS A 95 -4.78 15.41 -0.82
C LYS A 95 -5.94 14.44 -0.67
N TRP A 96 -6.71 14.62 0.36
CA TRP A 96 -7.91 13.82 0.60
C TRP A 96 -8.91 14.61 1.42
N LYS A 97 -10.14 14.12 1.47
CA LYS A 97 -11.17 14.57 2.39
C LYS A 97 -11.31 13.58 3.53
N GLY A 98 -11.84 14.04 4.64
CA GLY A 98 -12.04 13.21 5.82
C GLY A 98 -10.85 13.22 6.75
N LYS A 99 -11.11 12.85 7.99
CA LYS A 99 -10.08 12.73 9.03
C LYS A 99 -9.57 11.30 9.03
N ILE A 100 -8.27 11.13 8.98
CA ILE A 100 -7.65 9.80 9.02
C ILE A 100 -8.01 9.11 10.33
N TYR A 101 -8.43 7.87 10.18
CA TYR A 101 -8.94 7.07 11.26
C TYR A 101 -8.56 5.61 10.99
N ASN A 102 -7.77 5.01 11.88
CA ASN A 102 -7.31 3.64 11.72
C ASN A 102 -8.43 2.66 12.08
N LYS A 103 -8.93 1.91 11.10
CA LYS A 103 -10.05 0.98 11.27
C LYS A 103 -9.64 -0.48 11.37
N VAL A 104 -8.53 -0.88 10.74
CA VAL A 104 -8.24 -2.31 10.54
C VAL A 104 -6.82 -2.74 10.88
N SER A 105 -5.85 -1.85 10.88
CA SER A 105 -4.48 -2.23 11.19
C SER A 105 -4.22 -2.16 12.69
N ASP A 106 -3.15 -2.82 13.13
CA ASP A 106 -2.73 -2.76 14.52
C ASP A 106 -2.35 -1.34 14.92
N LYS A 107 -1.68 -0.63 14.02
CA LYS A 107 -1.17 0.70 14.28
C LYS A 107 -0.88 1.40 12.96
N ILE A 108 -1.04 2.72 12.95
CA ILE A 108 -0.57 3.57 11.85
C ILE A 108 0.45 4.57 12.38
N ILE A 109 1.41 4.91 11.56
CA ILE A 109 2.44 5.90 11.89
C ILE A 109 2.72 6.77 10.68
N TRP A 110 3.23 7.97 10.95
CA TRP A 110 3.77 8.87 9.94
C TRP A 110 5.28 8.91 10.10
N ILE A 111 6.01 8.66 9.01
CA ILE A 111 7.47 8.62 9.05
C ILE A 111 8.06 9.54 7.98
N GLU A 112 9.30 9.93 8.20
CA GLU A 112 10.05 10.65 7.17
C GLU A 112 10.62 9.65 6.15
N LYS A 113 10.70 10.09 4.91
CA LYS A 113 11.23 9.27 3.81
C LYS A 113 12.60 8.67 4.13
N LYS A 114 13.48 9.43 4.76
CA LYS A 114 14.82 8.97 5.14
C LYS A 114 14.81 7.79 6.11
N ASP A 115 13.69 7.54 6.80
CA ASP A 115 13.58 6.51 7.81
C ASP A 115 12.93 5.22 7.29
N LEU A 116 12.55 5.17 6.01
CA LEU A 116 11.85 4.01 5.43
C LEU A 116 12.59 2.69 5.68
N ARG A 117 13.91 2.67 5.56
CA ARG A 117 14.70 1.45 5.72
C ARG A 117 14.76 0.92 7.15
N LYS A 118 14.29 1.71 8.12
CA LYS A 118 14.22 1.28 9.52
C LYS A 118 13.02 0.39 9.82
N TYR A 119 12.08 0.29 8.88
CA TYR A 119 10.83 -0.45 9.07
C TYR A 119 10.86 -1.73 8.26
N THR A 120 10.60 -2.86 8.93
CA THR A 120 10.55 -4.16 8.27
C THR A 120 9.25 -4.27 7.47
N MET A 121 9.37 -4.55 6.19
CA MET A 121 8.25 -4.62 5.25
C MET A 121 8.21 -5.96 4.54
N PRO A 122 7.00 -6.43 4.14
CA PRO A 122 6.90 -7.56 3.22
C PRO A 122 7.70 -7.27 1.94
N PRO A 123 8.20 -8.33 1.25
CA PRO A 123 9.10 -8.14 0.11
C PRO A 123 8.59 -7.18 -0.97
N ALA A 124 7.32 -7.27 -1.35
CA ALA A 124 6.77 -6.39 -2.38
C ALA A 124 6.80 -4.91 -1.96
N ASN A 125 6.48 -4.62 -0.69
CA ASN A 125 6.59 -3.25 -0.15
C ASN A 125 8.04 -2.79 -0.09
N ARG A 126 8.94 -3.68 0.37
CA ARG A 126 10.36 -3.35 0.48
C ARG A 126 10.96 -2.95 -0.86
N ASN A 127 10.52 -3.57 -1.94
CA ASN A 127 10.99 -3.25 -3.29
C ASN A 127 10.69 -1.81 -3.72
N LEU A 128 9.76 -1.15 -3.05
CA LEU A 128 9.39 0.24 -3.36
C LEU A 128 10.30 1.27 -2.71
N ILE A 129 11.09 0.89 -1.72
CA ILE A 129 11.86 1.85 -0.93
C ILE A 129 12.82 2.67 -1.80
N SER A 130 13.62 2.00 -2.64
CA SER A 130 14.56 2.70 -3.52
C SER A 130 13.85 3.65 -4.47
N PHE A 131 12.71 3.22 -5.03
CA PHE A 131 11.93 4.07 -5.91
C PHE A 131 11.41 5.32 -5.17
N ILE A 132 10.88 5.13 -3.97
CA ILE A 132 10.37 6.23 -3.16
C ILE A 132 11.50 7.21 -2.78
N GLU A 133 12.66 6.69 -2.40
CA GLU A 133 13.82 7.52 -2.06
C GLU A 133 14.24 8.42 -3.22
N ASP A 134 14.15 7.91 -4.44
CA ASP A 134 14.62 8.62 -5.63
C ASP A 134 13.56 9.54 -6.26
N PHE A 135 12.28 9.22 -6.15
CA PHE A 135 11.24 9.87 -6.95
C PHE A 135 10.08 10.49 -6.16
N VAL A 136 10.05 10.34 -4.86
CA VAL A 136 8.96 10.89 -4.05
C VAL A 136 9.36 12.02 -3.09
#